data_952b8e8251254d1caf2a6c569e6ac44a
#
_entry.id   952b8e8251254d1caf2a6c569e6ac44a
#
_cell.length_a   1.000
_cell.length_b   1.000
_cell.length_c   1.000
_cell.angle_alpha   90.00
_cell.angle_beta   90.00
_cell.angle_gamma   90.00
#
_symmetry.space_group_name_H-M   'P 1'
#
loop_
_entity.id
_entity.type
_entity.pdbx_description
1 polymer ?
#
loop_
_entity_poly.entity_id
_entity_poly.type
_entity_poly.pdbx_seq_one_letter_code
_entity_poly.pdbx_strand_id
1 'polypeptide(L)'
;MRKMITVILLVSITIAVVSVIHTISPQSSSAVYAQASNKNINSSLYDLASKGTLANILSNNLVNYLNESASIIKITSMIPDVSNAKFANKINSSLHGIADSDDVKKRQIADNILQHSDTLEAITFLMPNGDMYMEEPYNRQLDLSRNNFAFRDYYQGAIETKQAFLGDAIVSSSTGEKVALISVPIYSQKNQSLLGIWSGVLNLSKFYHKLQSLNLPDNVRVVYTDGNGQKIGDSNSLLSNKSESFAELNSFKNGKSGKAGNGLETINGTKFLLSYAPVSILSKTWVVIVMTNLG
;
A
#
# COMPACT_ATOMS: atom_id res chain seq x y z
N MET A 1 26.62 -3.82 11.46
CA MET A 1 26.95 -4.28 10.10
C MET A 1 25.79 -4.27 9.10
N ARG A 2 24.53 -4.62 9.44
CA ARG A 2 23.38 -4.58 8.50
C ARG A 2 22.98 -3.17 8.00
N LYS A 3 23.13 -2.12 8.79
CA LYS A 3 22.78 -0.73 8.37
C LYS A 3 23.76 -0.12 7.34
N MET A 4 24.98 -0.62 7.27
CA MET A 4 25.99 -0.13 6.30
C MET A 4 25.79 -0.70 4.89
N ILE A 5 25.23 -1.90 4.76
CA ILE A 5 24.99 -2.55 3.47
C ILE A 5 23.82 -1.88 2.72
N THR A 6 22.79 -1.40 3.42
CA THR A 6 21.64 -0.74 2.81
C THR A 6 22.00 0.63 2.21
N VAL A 7 22.93 1.36 2.84
CA VAL A 7 23.39 2.67 2.34
C VAL A 7 24.27 2.52 1.09
N ILE A 8 25.08 1.46 1.02
CA ILE A 8 25.96 1.19 -0.12
C ILE A 8 25.14 0.77 -1.35
N LEU A 9 24.04 0.02 -1.18
CA LEU A 9 23.17 -0.38 -2.29
C LEU A 9 22.39 0.81 -2.89
N LEU A 10 21.96 1.78 -2.07
CA LEU A 10 21.30 2.99 -2.55
C LEU A 10 22.23 3.92 -3.33
N VAL A 11 23.50 4.02 -2.92
CA VAL A 11 24.50 4.83 -3.62
C VAL A 11 24.92 4.22 -4.95
N SER A 12 24.99 2.88 -5.05
CA SER A 12 25.33 2.19 -6.31
C SER A 12 24.24 2.28 -7.38
N ILE A 13 22.96 2.34 -7.01
CA ILE A 13 21.86 2.52 -7.97
C ILE A 13 21.84 3.95 -8.52
N THR A 14 22.16 4.95 -7.70
CA THR A 14 22.23 6.35 -8.13
C THR A 14 23.38 6.60 -9.12
N ILE A 15 24.52 5.91 -8.95
CA ILE A 15 25.70 6.03 -9.83
C ILE A 15 25.47 5.30 -11.17
N ALA A 16 24.73 4.19 -11.20
CA ALA A 16 24.41 3.47 -12.42
C ALA A 16 23.48 4.25 -13.37
N VAL A 17 22.58 5.06 -12.83
CA VAL A 17 21.67 5.91 -13.64
C VAL A 17 22.43 7.11 -14.23
N VAL A 18 23.44 7.64 -13.55
CA VAL A 18 24.25 8.78 -14.02
C VAL A 18 25.30 8.35 -15.06
N SER A 19 25.85 7.12 -14.97
CA SER A 19 26.91 6.65 -15.89
C SER A 19 26.38 6.25 -17.28
N VAL A 20 25.10 5.95 -17.46
CA VAL A 20 24.51 5.66 -18.77
C VAL A 20 24.29 6.94 -19.61
N ILE A 21 24.31 8.11 -18.99
CA ILE A 21 24.07 9.40 -19.68
C ILE A 21 25.36 9.94 -20.39
N HIS A 22 26.54 9.40 -20.11
CA HIS A 22 27.82 9.98 -20.57
C HIS A 22 28.51 9.31 -21.76
N THR A 23 27.88 8.36 -22.46
CA THR A 23 28.54 7.61 -23.55
C THR A 23 27.92 7.75 -24.93
N ILE A 24 27.23 8.86 -25.24
CA ILE A 24 26.80 9.13 -26.63
C ILE A 24 27.42 10.45 -27.06
N SER A 25 28.52 10.36 -27.87
CA SER A 25 29.15 11.49 -28.52
C SER A 25 28.47 11.88 -29.85
N PRO A 26 28.47 13.16 -30.27
CA PRO A 26 27.75 13.64 -31.44
C PRO A 26 28.61 13.60 -32.69
N GLN A 27 28.07 13.17 -33.80
CA GLN A 27 28.63 13.48 -35.15
C GLN A 27 27.59 14.08 -36.12
N SER A 28 27.94 15.30 -36.50
CA SER A 28 27.72 16.07 -37.73
C SER A 28 26.41 16.06 -38.52
N SER A 29 25.84 17.25 -38.52
CA SER A 29 25.18 18.08 -39.56
C SER A 29 24.77 17.50 -40.92
N SER A 30 23.44 17.37 -41.13
CA SER A 30 22.68 17.92 -42.27
C SER A 30 21.20 17.51 -42.16
N ALA A 31 20.36 18.45 -41.88
CA ALA A 31 18.90 18.45 -42.03
C ALA A 31 18.19 19.20 -40.87
N VAL A 32 18.25 20.51 -40.91
CA VAL A 32 17.69 21.38 -39.85
C VAL A 32 16.17 21.27 -39.73
N TYR A 33 15.47 20.76 -40.72
CA TYR A 33 14.00 20.59 -40.71
C TYR A 33 13.51 19.19 -40.27
N ALA A 34 14.32 18.16 -40.40
CA ALA A 34 14.03 16.82 -39.86
C ALA A 34 14.38 16.70 -38.35
N GLN A 35 15.27 17.57 -37.85
CA GLN A 35 15.74 17.57 -36.48
C GLN A 35 14.72 18.00 -35.42
N ALA A 36 13.81 18.94 -35.74
CA ALA A 36 12.80 19.42 -34.77
C ALA A 36 11.70 18.35 -34.50
N SER A 37 11.31 17.62 -35.52
CA SER A 37 10.33 16.54 -35.38
C SER A 37 10.93 15.29 -34.69
N ASN A 38 12.15 14.92 -35.06
CA ASN A 38 12.83 13.78 -34.41
C ASN A 38 13.28 14.06 -32.96
N LYS A 39 13.63 15.31 -32.63
CA LYS A 39 13.99 15.70 -31.27
C LYS A 39 12.80 15.62 -30.32
N ASN A 40 11.60 16.00 -30.77
CA ASN A 40 10.35 15.88 -30.01
C ASN A 40 9.90 14.42 -29.83
N ILE A 41 10.06 13.59 -30.87
CA ILE A 41 9.70 12.16 -30.80
C ILE A 41 10.67 11.42 -29.88
N ASN A 42 11.97 11.65 -30.00
CA ASN A 42 12.98 11.01 -29.15
C ASN A 42 12.87 11.45 -27.69
N SER A 43 12.61 12.73 -27.41
CA SER A 43 12.38 13.21 -26.05
C SER A 43 11.11 12.62 -25.44
N SER A 44 10.03 12.48 -26.22
CA SER A 44 8.77 11.89 -25.75
C SER A 44 8.90 10.38 -25.51
N LEU A 45 9.65 9.65 -26.35
CA LEU A 45 9.93 8.22 -26.14
C LEU A 45 10.84 7.97 -24.94
N TYR A 46 11.87 8.80 -24.76
CA TYR A 46 12.74 8.74 -23.58
C TYR A 46 11.98 9.04 -22.30
N ASP A 47 11.12 10.06 -22.31
CA ASP A 47 10.26 10.43 -21.22
C ASP A 47 9.23 9.33 -20.90
N LEU A 48 8.66 8.69 -21.92
CA LEU A 48 7.77 7.55 -21.79
C LEU A 48 8.47 6.35 -21.13
N ALA A 49 9.68 6.01 -21.57
CA ALA A 49 10.47 4.91 -21.01
C ALA A 49 10.86 5.20 -19.55
N SER A 50 11.28 6.44 -19.23
CA SER A 50 11.66 6.84 -17.87
C SER A 50 10.49 6.78 -16.90
N LYS A 51 9.30 7.17 -17.32
CA LYS A 51 8.08 7.14 -16.49
C LYS A 51 7.52 5.73 -16.32
N GLY A 52 7.63 4.86 -17.32
CA GLY A 52 7.36 3.43 -17.19
C GLY A 52 8.30 2.78 -16.17
N THR A 53 9.58 3.15 -16.18
CA THR A 53 10.56 2.71 -15.18
C THR A 53 10.20 3.23 -13.79
N LEU A 54 9.79 4.50 -13.65
CA LEU A 54 9.34 5.07 -12.37
C LEU A 54 8.13 4.32 -11.80
N ALA A 55 7.11 4.05 -12.63
CA ALA A 55 5.93 3.30 -12.20
C ALA A 55 6.30 1.91 -11.68
N ASN A 56 7.22 1.20 -12.35
CA ASN A 56 7.70 -0.11 -11.92
C ASN A 56 8.53 -0.04 -10.63
N ILE A 57 9.42 0.94 -10.48
CA ILE A 57 10.20 1.13 -9.24
C ILE A 57 9.27 1.38 -8.06
N LEU A 58 8.30 2.28 -8.21
CA LEU A 58 7.35 2.60 -7.16
C LEU A 58 6.43 1.43 -6.82
N SER A 59 6.00 0.65 -7.83
CA SER A 59 5.26 -0.59 -7.64
C SER A 59 6.05 -1.59 -6.82
N ASN A 60 7.32 -1.87 -7.18
CA ASN A 60 8.18 -2.79 -6.45
C ASN A 60 8.41 -2.34 -5.00
N ASN A 61 8.61 -1.04 -4.77
CA ASN A 61 8.76 -0.50 -3.42
C ASN A 61 7.48 -0.72 -2.59
N LEU A 62 6.31 -0.52 -3.19
CA LEU A 62 5.04 -0.75 -2.50
C LEU A 62 4.80 -2.25 -2.24
N VAL A 63 5.14 -3.13 -3.18
CA VAL A 63 5.12 -4.60 -2.98
C VAL A 63 6.00 -5.00 -1.80
N ASN A 64 7.22 -4.47 -1.71
CA ASN A 64 8.14 -4.78 -0.61
C ASN A 64 7.58 -4.31 0.74
N TYR A 65 7.02 -3.11 0.80
CA TYR A 65 6.38 -2.57 2.00
C TYR A 65 5.20 -3.43 2.47
N LEU A 66 4.33 -3.84 1.55
CA LEU A 66 3.18 -4.69 1.86
C LEU A 66 3.62 -6.11 2.25
N ASN A 67 4.66 -6.66 1.62
CA ASN A 67 5.22 -7.97 1.97
C ASN A 67 5.85 -7.98 3.37
N GLU A 68 6.55 -6.92 3.74
CA GLU A 68 7.10 -6.74 5.09
C GLU A 68 5.97 -6.77 6.12
N SER A 69 4.94 -5.94 5.93
CA SER A 69 3.76 -5.91 6.79
C SER A 69 3.07 -7.28 6.89
N ALA A 70 2.86 -7.94 5.74
CA ALA A 70 2.23 -9.25 5.69
C ALA A 70 3.06 -10.32 6.42
N SER A 71 4.38 -10.27 6.31
CA SER A 71 5.28 -11.19 6.98
C SER A 71 5.24 -11.04 8.50
N ILE A 72 5.22 -9.79 8.99
CA ILE A 72 5.09 -9.48 10.42
C ILE A 72 3.79 -10.08 10.96
N ILE A 73 2.65 -9.80 10.32
CA ILE A 73 1.35 -10.28 10.78
C ILE A 73 1.24 -11.81 10.69
N LYS A 74 1.74 -12.44 9.60
CA LYS A 74 1.77 -13.90 9.45
C LYS A 74 2.59 -14.58 10.55
N ILE A 75 3.82 -14.11 10.79
CA ILE A 75 4.71 -14.72 11.77
C ILE A 75 4.15 -14.57 13.19
N THR A 76 3.66 -13.37 13.52
CA THR A 76 3.14 -13.10 14.86
C THR A 76 1.80 -13.79 15.12
N SER A 77 0.97 -14.06 14.08
CA SER A 77 -0.26 -14.86 14.24
C SER A 77 -0.01 -16.29 14.71
N MET A 78 1.21 -16.82 14.54
CA MET A 78 1.61 -18.17 14.97
C MET A 78 2.02 -18.23 16.43
N ILE A 79 2.17 -17.10 17.11
CA ILE A 79 2.55 -17.05 18.52
C ILE A 79 1.40 -17.61 19.38
N PRO A 80 1.64 -18.57 20.29
CA PRO A 80 0.57 -19.19 21.08
C PRO A 80 -0.29 -18.21 21.89
N ASP A 81 0.29 -17.12 22.39
CA ASP A 81 -0.48 -16.09 23.10
C ASP A 81 -1.31 -15.22 22.17
N VAL A 82 -1.00 -15.13 20.87
CA VAL A 82 -1.81 -14.47 19.86
C VAL A 82 -2.96 -15.36 19.38
N SER A 83 -2.70 -16.67 19.23
CA SER A 83 -3.64 -17.60 18.59
C SER A 83 -4.87 -17.97 19.43
N ASN A 84 -5.06 -17.41 20.63
CA ASN A 84 -6.21 -17.71 21.48
C ASN A 84 -6.88 -16.43 22.00
N ALA A 85 -8.13 -16.53 22.42
CA ALA A 85 -8.92 -15.44 22.99
C ALA A 85 -9.36 -15.82 24.41
N LYS A 86 -8.40 -15.89 25.34
CA LYS A 86 -8.62 -16.35 26.74
C LYS A 86 -9.66 -15.53 27.49
N PHE A 87 -9.85 -14.27 27.11
CA PHE A 87 -10.77 -13.32 27.78
C PHE A 87 -11.97 -12.99 26.93
N ALA A 88 -12.38 -13.88 26.00
CA ALA A 88 -13.54 -13.63 25.12
C ALA A 88 -14.83 -13.36 25.91
N ASN A 89 -14.98 -13.98 27.09
CA ASN A 89 -16.11 -13.75 27.99
C ASN A 89 -16.09 -12.38 28.70
N LYS A 90 -15.02 -11.61 28.57
CA LYS A 90 -14.88 -10.24 29.12
C LYS A 90 -15.05 -9.14 28.05
N ILE A 91 -15.38 -9.49 26.82
CA ILE A 91 -15.68 -8.49 25.79
C ILE A 91 -16.83 -7.60 26.29
N ASN A 92 -16.56 -6.29 26.30
CA ASN A 92 -17.47 -5.26 26.76
C ASN A 92 -17.76 -4.28 25.64
N SER A 93 -19.03 -4.07 25.33
CA SER A 93 -19.46 -3.19 24.24
C SER A 93 -19.09 -1.72 24.50
N SER A 94 -19.02 -1.28 25.76
CA SER A 94 -18.62 0.09 26.11
C SER A 94 -17.12 0.33 26.00
N LEU A 95 -16.31 -0.74 25.99
CA LEU A 95 -14.86 -0.68 25.77
C LEU A 95 -14.50 -1.09 24.34
N HIS A 96 -15.49 -1.43 23.53
CA HIS A 96 -15.33 -1.96 22.18
C HIS A 96 -14.34 -3.16 22.11
N GLY A 97 -14.35 -4.01 23.14
CA GLY A 97 -13.44 -5.15 23.27
C GLY A 97 -13.17 -5.50 24.72
N ILE A 98 -12.02 -6.11 25.01
CA ILE A 98 -11.57 -6.40 26.38
C ILE A 98 -10.88 -5.18 27.00
N ALA A 99 -10.83 -5.11 28.34
CA ALA A 99 -10.13 -4.03 29.03
C ALA A 99 -8.61 -4.06 28.78
N ASP A 100 -7.95 -2.92 28.95
CA ASP A 100 -6.50 -2.76 28.77
C ASP A 100 -5.68 -3.71 29.67
N SER A 101 -6.18 -3.95 30.89
CA SER A 101 -5.58 -4.87 31.85
C SER A 101 -5.77 -6.37 31.51
N ASP A 102 -6.60 -6.71 30.54
CA ASP A 102 -6.84 -8.07 30.11
C ASP A 102 -5.93 -8.45 28.94
N ASP A 103 -5.56 -9.73 28.88
CA ASP A 103 -4.68 -10.33 27.85
C ASP A 103 -3.37 -9.54 27.60
N VAL A 104 -2.74 -9.11 28.69
CA VAL A 104 -1.54 -8.25 28.67
C VAL A 104 -0.43 -8.79 27.75
N LYS A 105 -0.25 -10.12 27.68
CA LYS A 105 0.76 -10.71 26.80
C LYS A 105 0.47 -10.47 25.31
N LYS A 106 -0.78 -10.61 24.88
CA LYS A 106 -1.17 -10.34 23.49
C LYS A 106 -1.03 -8.85 23.18
N ARG A 107 -1.41 -7.96 24.10
CA ARG A 107 -1.21 -6.52 23.99
C ARG A 107 0.26 -6.15 23.87
N GLN A 108 1.13 -6.72 24.71
CA GLN A 108 2.58 -6.51 24.63
C GLN A 108 3.18 -6.96 23.29
N ILE A 109 2.67 -8.06 22.71
CA ILE A 109 3.09 -8.50 21.37
C ILE A 109 2.68 -7.45 20.32
N ALA A 110 1.45 -6.94 20.38
CA ALA A 110 0.96 -5.90 19.47
C ALA A 110 1.79 -4.61 19.61
N ASP A 111 2.05 -4.15 20.83
CA ASP A 111 2.87 -2.97 21.11
C ASP A 111 4.30 -3.13 20.59
N ASN A 112 4.92 -4.29 20.81
CA ASN A 112 6.25 -4.57 20.28
C ASN A 112 6.29 -4.53 18.74
N ILE A 113 5.25 -5.02 18.08
CA ILE A 113 5.13 -4.90 16.63
C ILE A 113 5.10 -3.42 16.23
N LEU A 114 4.26 -2.61 16.87
CA LEU A 114 4.08 -1.20 16.54
C LEU A 114 5.33 -0.37 16.82
N GLN A 115 6.08 -0.68 17.88
CA GLN A 115 7.33 -0.01 18.23
C GLN A 115 8.47 -0.29 17.24
N HIS A 116 8.45 -1.44 16.55
CA HIS A 116 9.53 -1.88 15.68
C HIS A 116 9.14 -1.94 14.19
N SER A 117 7.88 -1.69 13.86
CA SER A 117 7.39 -1.66 12.49
C SER A 117 7.02 -0.24 12.08
N ASP A 118 7.68 0.24 11.05
CA ASP A 118 7.32 1.50 10.41
C ASP A 118 6.11 1.39 9.49
N THR A 119 5.64 0.17 9.21
CA THR A 119 4.62 -0.08 8.20
C THR A 119 3.22 -0.17 8.78
N LEU A 120 3.10 -0.40 10.09
CA LEU A 120 1.84 -0.61 10.79
C LEU A 120 1.57 0.53 11.78
N GLU A 121 0.31 0.90 11.95
CA GLU A 121 -0.13 1.94 12.89
C GLU A 121 -1.09 1.43 13.96
N ALA A 122 -1.66 0.24 13.75
CA ALA A 122 -2.44 -0.46 14.76
C ALA A 122 -2.44 -1.97 14.50
N ILE A 123 -2.71 -2.72 15.55
CA ILE A 123 -2.89 -4.18 15.52
C ILE A 123 -4.26 -4.51 16.13
N THR A 124 -5.02 -5.38 15.46
CA THR A 124 -6.33 -5.81 15.94
C THR A 124 -6.45 -7.32 16.01
N PHE A 125 -7.28 -7.79 16.95
CA PHE A 125 -7.76 -9.17 16.97
C PHE A 125 -9.28 -9.18 16.92
N LEU A 126 -9.85 -9.86 15.93
CA LEU A 126 -11.29 -10.06 15.79
C LEU A 126 -11.65 -11.49 16.16
N MET A 127 -12.78 -11.64 16.84
CA MET A 127 -13.39 -12.92 17.13
C MET A 127 -13.94 -13.59 15.87
N PRO A 128 -14.23 -14.92 15.88
CA PRO A 128 -14.81 -15.64 14.74
C PRO A 128 -16.15 -15.12 14.25
N ASN A 129 -16.88 -14.36 15.02
CA ASN A 129 -18.12 -13.69 14.63
C ASN A 129 -17.92 -12.23 14.16
N GLY A 130 -16.67 -11.77 14.12
CA GLY A 130 -16.32 -10.40 13.72
C GLY A 130 -16.33 -9.36 14.83
N ASP A 131 -16.62 -9.76 16.08
CA ASP A 131 -16.54 -8.82 17.20
C ASP A 131 -15.09 -8.45 17.49
N MET A 132 -14.86 -7.19 17.85
CA MET A 132 -13.56 -6.73 18.30
C MET A 132 -13.23 -7.36 19.65
N TYR A 133 -12.09 -8.05 19.71
CA TYR A 133 -11.51 -8.55 20.95
C TYR A 133 -10.56 -7.52 21.55
N MET A 134 -9.62 -7.01 20.73
CA MET A 134 -8.68 -5.96 21.12
C MET A 134 -8.18 -5.17 19.91
N GLU A 135 -7.82 -3.91 20.13
CA GLU A 135 -7.02 -3.08 19.24
C GLU A 135 -5.90 -2.41 20.04
N GLU A 136 -4.69 -2.37 19.49
CA GLU A 136 -3.58 -1.56 19.98
C GLU A 136 -3.20 -0.52 18.91
N PRO A 137 -2.90 0.72 19.34
CA PRO A 137 -2.92 1.27 20.70
C PRO A 137 -4.32 1.27 21.32
N TYR A 138 -4.43 1.04 22.61
CA TYR A 138 -5.70 0.87 23.31
C TYR A 138 -6.67 2.07 23.19
N ASN A 139 -6.15 3.30 23.11
CA ASN A 139 -6.98 4.48 22.88
C ASN A 139 -7.78 4.38 21.57
N ARG A 140 -7.22 3.75 20.52
CA ARG A 140 -7.96 3.51 19.26
C ARG A 140 -9.14 2.56 19.45
N GLN A 141 -8.98 1.55 20.32
CA GLN A 141 -10.09 0.66 20.67
C GLN A 141 -11.25 1.43 21.30
N LEU A 142 -10.96 2.35 22.20
CA LEU A 142 -11.99 3.19 22.86
C LEU A 142 -12.70 4.14 21.89
N ASP A 143 -12.02 4.59 20.85
CA ASP A 143 -12.55 5.51 19.83
C ASP A 143 -13.32 4.79 18.72
N LEU A 144 -13.46 3.45 18.76
CA LEU A 144 -14.21 2.70 17.75
C LEU A 144 -15.69 3.11 17.76
N SER A 145 -16.25 3.35 16.59
CA SER A 145 -17.67 3.70 16.43
C SER A 145 -18.62 2.47 16.45
N ARG A 146 -18.05 1.25 16.52
CA ARG A 146 -18.81 -0.02 16.50
C ARG A 146 -17.99 -1.18 17.08
N ASN A 147 -18.68 -2.26 17.42
CA ASN A 147 -18.06 -3.44 18.05
C ASN A 147 -17.82 -4.59 17.08
N ASN A 148 -18.51 -4.65 15.95
CA ASN A 148 -18.44 -5.77 15.00
C ASN A 148 -17.99 -5.30 13.62
N PHE A 149 -17.08 -6.08 13.01
CA PHE A 149 -16.43 -5.80 11.74
C PHE A 149 -16.56 -6.94 10.71
N ALA A 150 -17.47 -7.90 10.92
CA ALA A 150 -17.68 -9.02 10.01
C ALA A 150 -18.06 -8.63 8.58
N PHE A 151 -18.61 -7.42 8.39
CA PHE A 151 -18.98 -6.88 7.08
C PHE A 151 -17.82 -6.33 6.25
N ARG A 152 -16.64 -6.17 6.85
CA ARG A 152 -15.45 -5.62 6.19
C ARG A 152 -14.81 -6.63 5.23
N ASP A 153 -14.31 -6.15 4.10
CA ASP A 153 -13.69 -6.99 3.06
C ASP A 153 -12.45 -7.73 3.57
N TYR A 154 -11.64 -7.09 4.41
CA TYR A 154 -10.45 -7.71 5.01
C TYR A 154 -10.79 -8.88 5.94
N TYR A 155 -11.97 -8.85 6.62
CA TYR A 155 -12.46 -9.94 7.43
C TYR A 155 -13.01 -11.07 6.54
N GLN A 156 -13.91 -10.73 5.61
CA GLN A 156 -14.54 -11.69 4.71
C GLN A 156 -13.51 -12.38 3.82
N GLY A 157 -12.62 -11.62 3.19
CA GLY A 157 -11.59 -12.17 2.32
C GLY A 157 -10.60 -13.08 3.05
N ALA A 158 -10.24 -12.76 4.31
CA ALA A 158 -9.40 -13.65 5.11
C ALA A 158 -10.09 -15.00 5.41
N ILE A 159 -11.38 -14.99 5.71
CA ILE A 159 -12.18 -16.22 5.95
C ILE A 159 -12.37 -17.01 4.66
N GLU A 160 -12.76 -16.36 3.58
CA GLU A 160 -13.03 -17.01 2.29
C GLU A 160 -11.79 -17.65 1.70
N THR A 161 -10.67 -16.95 1.74
CA THR A 161 -9.39 -17.46 1.22
C THR A 161 -8.69 -18.43 2.16
N LYS A 162 -9.04 -18.42 3.45
CA LYS A 162 -8.34 -19.12 4.54
C LYS A 162 -6.84 -18.80 4.61
N GLN A 163 -6.44 -17.64 4.11
CA GLN A 163 -5.06 -17.18 4.02
C GLN A 163 -4.97 -15.71 4.43
N ALA A 164 -3.75 -15.21 4.55
CA ALA A 164 -3.54 -13.79 4.70
C ALA A 164 -4.17 -13.03 3.53
N PHE A 165 -4.88 -11.95 3.83
CA PHE A 165 -5.64 -11.16 2.88
C PHE A 165 -5.35 -9.67 3.07
N LEU A 166 -5.13 -8.94 1.98
CA LEU A 166 -5.04 -7.49 1.95
C LEU A 166 -6.42 -6.92 1.61
N GLY A 167 -7.00 -6.14 2.52
CA GLY A 167 -8.23 -5.38 2.26
C GLY A 167 -8.02 -4.18 1.34
N ASP A 168 -9.09 -3.69 0.76
CA ASP A 168 -9.09 -2.39 0.07
C ASP A 168 -9.10 -1.24 1.09
N ALA A 169 -8.87 -0.02 0.62
CA ALA A 169 -8.85 1.14 1.49
C ALA A 169 -10.25 1.43 2.07
N ILE A 170 -10.29 1.63 3.36
CA ILE A 170 -11.51 1.95 4.11
C ILE A 170 -11.29 3.19 4.97
N VAL A 171 -12.37 3.77 5.45
CA VAL A 171 -12.31 4.76 6.54
C VAL A 171 -12.21 4.02 7.86
N SER A 172 -11.18 4.32 8.64
CA SER A 172 -10.97 3.78 9.98
C SER A 172 -12.13 4.13 10.90
N SER A 173 -12.59 3.15 11.65
CA SER A 173 -13.70 3.32 12.63
C SER A 173 -13.25 4.06 13.88
N SER A 174 -11.94 4.09 14.16
CA SER A 174 -11.37 4.76 15.34
C SER A 174 -10.83 6.15 15.02
N THR A 175 -10.19 6.34 13.86
CA THR A 175 -9.50 7.61 13.55
C THR A 175 -10.19 8.45 12.49
N GLY A 176 -11.10 7.88 11.69
CA GLY A 176 -11.68 8.55 10.52
C GLY A 176 -10.72 8.67 9.32
N GLU A 177 -9.47 8.27 9.46
CA GLU A 177 -8.46 8.32 8.40
C GLU A 177 -8.62 7.13 7.44
N LYS A 178 -8.06 7.27 6.22
CA LYS A 178 -7.99 6.16 5.27
C LYS A 178 -6.92 5.16 5.71
N VAL A 179 -7.32 3.90 5.81
CA VAL A 179 -6.46 2.77 6.18
C VAL A 179 -6.74 1.57 5.29
N ALA A 180 -5.82 0.63 5.23
CA ALA A 180 -6.06 -0.71 4.72
C ALA A 180 -5.51 -1.73 5.74
N LEU A 181 -6.02 -2.94 5.73
CA LEU A 181 -5.63 -3.97 6.69
C LEU A 181 -5.09 -5.20 5.97
N ILE A 182 -4.04 -5.79 6.58
CA ILE A 182 -3.62 -7.15 6.28
C ILE A 182 -4.11 -8.04 7.40
N SER A 183 -4.94 -9.01 7.06
CA SER A 183 -5.64 -9.88 8.01
C SER A 183 -5.23 -11.33 7.82
N VAL A 184 -4.92 -12.02 8.93
CA VAL A 184 -4.52 -13.43 8.94
C VAL A 184 -5.51 -14.21 9.80
N PRO A 185 -6.28 -15.14 9.21
CA PRO A 185 -7.18 -16.00 9.97
C PRO A 185 -6.38 -17.07 10.71
N ILE A 186 -6.71 -17.29 11.97
CA ILE A 186 -6.07 -18.26 12.84
C ILE A 186 -7.02 -19.44 13.05
N TYR A 187 -6.58 -20.64 12.68
CA TYR A 187 -7.35 -21.85 12.81
C TYR A 187 -6.79 -22.80 13.86
N SER A 188 -7.67 -23.49 14.57
CA SER A 188 -7.31 -24.55 15.47
C SER A 188 -6.68 -25.73 14.71
N GLN A 189 -5.52 -26.17 15.16
CA GLN A 189 -4.87 -27.36 14.58
C GLN A 189 -5.63 -28.65 14.85
N LYS A 190 -6.49 -28.69 15.89
CA LYS A 190 -7.21 -29.91 16.28
C LYS A 190 -8.43 -30.17 15.39
N ASN A 191 -9.21 -29.13 15.09
CA ASN A 191 -10.51 -29.29 14.42
C ASN A 191 -10.74 -28.29 13.27
N GLN A 192 -9.73 -27.52 12.90
CA GLN A 192 -9.78 -26.52 11.83
C GLN A 192 -10.86 -25.44 12.05
N SER A 193 -11.35 -25.24 13.27
CA SER A 193 -12.25 -24.13 13.58
C SER A 193 -11.50 -22.81 13.56
N LEU A 194 -12.12 -21.74 13.10
CA LEU A 194 -11.60 -20.38 13.19
C LEU A 194 -11.52 -19.97 14.67
N LEU A 195 -10.35 -19.53 15.13
CA LEU A 195 -10.12 -19.03 16.47
C LEU A 195 -10.21 -17.51 16.56
N GLY A 196 -9.92 -16.83 15.47
CA GLY A 196 -9.96 -15.37 15.34
C GLY A 196 -9.17 -14.90 14.13
N ILE A 197 -9.10 -13.58 13.97
CA ILE A 197 -8.35 -12.93 12.90
C ILE A 197 -7.38 -11.92 13.51
N TRP A 198 -6.10 -12.08 13.23
CA TRP A 198 -5.03 -11.16 13.59
C TRP A 198 -4.75 -10.22 12.44
N SER A 199 -4.84 -8.91 12.66
CA SER A 199 -4.72 -7.96 11.58
C SER A 199 -3.80 -6.80 11.95
N GLY A 200 -3.04 -6.33 10.94
CA GLY A 200 -2.27 -5.09 11.01
C GLY A 200 -2.91 -4.01 10.16
N VAL A 201 -3.10 -2.84 10.75
CA VAL A 201 -3.56 -1.62 10.06
C VAL A 201 -2.36 -0.95 9.41
N LEU A 202 -2.38 -0.79 8.09
CA LEU A 202 -1.30 -0.17 7.33
C LEU A 202 -1.29 1.34 7.52
N ASN A 203 -0.11 1.89 7.77
CA ASN A 203 0.11 3.33 7.86
C ASN A 203 0.17 3.96 6.45
N LEU A 204 -1.00 4.26 5.86
CA LEU A 204 -1.08 4.83 4.52
C LEU A 204 -0.54 6.27 4.46
N SER A 205 -0.50 7.00 5.57
CA SER A 205 0.05 8.37 5.59
C SER A 205 1.53 8.39 5.20
N LYS A 206 2.29 7.34 5.50
CA LYS A 206 3.68 7.20 5.05
C LYS A 206 3.82 7.07 3.53
N PHE A 207 2.83 6.53 2.83
CA PHE A 207 2.83 6.50 1.36
C PHE A 207 2.71 7.91 0.80
N TYR A 208 1.82 8.75 1.37
CA TYR A 208 1.70 10.14 0.96
C TYR A 208 3.02 10.88 1.15
N HIS A 209 3.63 10.80 2.34
CA HIS A 209 4.89 11.48 2.64
C HIS A 209 6.02 11.04 1.73
N LYS A 210 6.15 9.74 1.45
CA LYS A 210 7.17 9.22 0.50
C LYS A 210 6.93 9.74 -0.91
N LEU A 211 5.68 9.79 -1.38
CA LEU A 211 5.36 10.31 -2.72
C LEU A 211 5.59 11.82 -2.80
N GLN A 212 5.23 12.58 -1.77
CA GLN A 212 5.44 14.03 -1.72
C GLN A 212 6.91 14.43 -1.64
N SER A 213 7.77 13.54 -1.11
CA SER A 213 9.22 13.76 -1.08
C SER A 213 9.92 13.50 -2.43
N LEU A 214 9.21 12.98 -3.43
CA LEU A 214 9.76 12.81 -4.77
C LEU A 214 9.92 14.18 -5.44
N ASN A 215 11.11 14.47 -5.95
CA ASN A 215 11.36 15.67 -6.74
C ASN A 215 10.87 15.45 -8.18
N LEU A 216 9.56 15.61 -8.39
CA LEU A 216 8.90 15.40 -9.66
C LEU A 216 8.78 16.73 -10.43
N PRO A 217 8.83 16.71 -11.78
CA PRO A 217 8.44 17.87 -12.58
C PRO A 217 7.00 18.30 -12.28
N ASP A 218 6.69 19.60 -12.42
CA ASP A 218 5.37 20.18 -12.10
C ASP A 218 4.21 19.55 -12.88
N ASN A 219 4.49 19.04 -14.08
CA ASN A 219 3.49 18.36 -14.91
C ASN A 219 3.37 16.86 -14.64
N VAL A 220 4.09 16.31 -13.62
CA VAL A 220 4.07 14.90 -13.26
C VAL A 220 3.42 14.70 -11.90
N ARG A 221 2.45 13.80 -11.83
CA ARG A 221 1.76 13.37 -10.61
C ARG A 221 1.84 11.86 -10.48
N VAL A 222 2.13 11.36 -9.30
CA VAL A 222 2.10 9.93 -8.97
C VAL A 222 0.93 9.66 -8.05
N VAL A 223 0.16 8.62 -8.37
CA VAL A 223 -0.98 8.18 -7.57
C VAL A 223 -0.85 6.68 -7.29
N TYR A 224 -1.10 6.29 -6.04
CA TYR A 224 -1.34 4.91 -5.66
C TYR A 224 -2.85 4.68 -5.54
N THR A 225 -3.34 3.57 -6.06
CA THR A 225 -4.75 3.17 -5.93
C THR A 225 -4.86 1.79 -5.28
N ASP A 226 -5.96 1.57 -4.56
CA ASP A 226 -6.34 0.23 -4.10
C ASP A 226 -6.92 -0.62 -5.25
N GLY A 227 -7.38 -1.83 -4.93
CA GLY A 227 -7.95 -2.76 -5.92
C GLY A 227 -9.29 -2.32 -6.51
N ASN A 228 -9.94 -1.31 -5.94
CA ASN A 228 -11.16 -0.69 -6.46
C ASN A 228 -10.90 0.62 -7.22
N GLY A 229 -9.63 1.00 -7.38
CA GLY A 229 -9.24 2.24 -8.05
C GLY A 229 -9.39 3.48 -7.17
N GLN A 230 -9.63 3.32 -5.88
CA GLN A 230 -9.68 4.44 -4.94
C GLN A 230 -8.26 4.91 -4.61
N LYS A 231 -8.05 6.22 -4.64
CA LYS A 231 -6.76 6.80 -4.31
C LYS A 231 -6.37 6.53 -2.85
N ILE A 232 -5.14 6.00 -2.67
CA ILE A 232 -4.53 5.70 -1.36
C ILE A 232 -3.17 6.38 -1.16
N GLY A 233 -2.65 7.07 -2.15
CA GLY A 233 -1.41 7.86 -2.10
C GLY A 233 -1.36 8.86 -3.24
N ASP A 234 -0.73 10.03 -3.02
CA ASP A 234 -0.67 11.11 -3.99
C ASP A 234 0.61 11.94 -3.78
N SER A 235 1.34 12.18 -4.86
CA SER A 235 2.51 13.07 -4.81
C SER A 235 2.13 14.55 -4.73
N ASN A 236 0.91 14.91 -5.12
CA ASN A 236 0.41 16.28 -5.02
C ASN A 236 -0.22 16.53 -3.64
N SER A 237 0.46 17.33 -2.81
CA SER A 237 0.02 17.65 -1.45
C SER A 237 -1.36 18.34 -1.39
N LEU A 238 -1.70 19.15 -2.39
CA LEU A 238 -2.99 19.84 -2.46
C LEU A 238 -4.17 18.89 -2.78
N LEU A 239 -3.86 17.72 -3.33
CA LEU A 239 -4.86 16.71 -3.69
C LEU A 239 -4.84 15.50 -2.76
N SER A 240 -3.86 15.37 -1.86
CA SER A 240 -3.65 14.20 -1.02
C SER A 240 -4.91 13.78 -0.25
N ASN A 241 -5.61 14.72 0.36
CA ASN A 241 -6.80 14.48 1.17
C ASN A 241 -8.11 14.41 0.35
N LYS A 242 -8.06 14.67 -0.97
CA LYS A 242 -9.25 14.58 -1.82
C LYS A 242 -9.53 13.12 -2.17
N SER A 243 -10.78 12.71 -2.07
CA SER A 243 -11.22 11.41 -2.58
C SER A 243 -11.27 11.47 -4.10
N GLU A 244 -10.58 10.54 -4.76
CA GLU A 244 -10.58 10.38 -6.22
C GLU A 244 -10.64 8.89 -6.57
N SER A 245 -11.37 8.57 -7.64
CA SER A 245 -11.42 7.22 -8.21
C SER A 245 -10.79 7.21 -9.60
N PHE A 246 -9.96 6.22 -9.82
CA PHE A 246 -9.29 5.93 -11.11
C PHE A 246 -9.84 4.66 -11.76
N ALA A 247 -10.92 4.08 -11.22
CA ALA A 247 -11.48 2.79 -11.62
C ALA A 247 -11.86 2.73 -13.11
N GLU A 248 -12.27 3.85 -13.70
CA GLU A 248 -12.71 3.90 -15.09
C GLU A 248 -11.55 4.02 -16.09
N LEU A 249 -10.35 4.38 -15.65
CA LEU A 249 -9.19 4.52 -16.53
C LEU A 249 -8.74 3.15 -17.08
N ASN A 250 -8.40 3.13 -18.38
CA ASN A 250 -7.84 1.93 -19.00
C ASN A 250 -6.51 1.54 -18.37
N SER A 251 -5.69 2.52 -17.98
CA SER A 251 -4.43 2.32 -17.25
C SER A 251 -4.66 1.57 -15.92
N PHE A 252 -5.69 1.96 -15.16
CA PHE A 252 -6.06 1.24 -13.95
C PHE A 252 -6.55 -0.18 -14.25
N LYS A 253 -7.48 -0.35 -15.19
CA LYS A 253 -8.04 -1.66 -15.58
C LYS A 253 -6.95 -2.63 -16.03
N ASN A 254 -6.00 -2.15 -16.84
CA ASN A 254 -4.83 -2.92 -17.27
C ASN A 254 -3.90 -3.25 -16.11
N GLY A 255 -3.56 -2.26 -15.26
CA GLY A 255 -2.74 -2.48 -14.06
C GLY A 255 -3.36 -3.51 -13.13
N LYS A 256 -4.66 -3.39 -12.83
CA LYS A 256 -5.42 -4.36 -12.03
C LYS A 256 -5.40 -5.78 -12.61
N SER A 257 -5.33 -5.91 -13.94
CA SER A 257 -5.17 -7.21 -14.62
C SER A 257 -3.75 -7.76 -14.60
N GLY A 258 -2.81 -7.12 -13.87
CA GLY A 258 -1.42 -7.55 -13.75
C GLY A 258 -0.48 -7.05 -14.86
N LYS A 259 -0.91 -6.11 -15.70
CA LYS A 259 -0.11 -5.57 -16.80
C LYS A 259 0.54 -4.24 -16.41
N ALA A 260 1.80 -4.07 -16.74
CA ALA A 260 2.44 -2.75 -16.74
C ALA A 260 2.42 -2.16 -18.16
N GLY A 261 2.38 -0.82 -18.27
CA GLY A 261 2.37 -0.19 -19.59
C GLY A 261 2.18 1.32 -19.54
N ASN A 262 1.87 1.87 -20.73
CA ASN A 262 1.61 3.28 -20.92
C ASN A 262 0.37 3.48 -21.78
N GLY A 263 -0.33 4.60 -21.61
CA GLY A 263 -1.49 4.96 -22.39
C GLY A 263 -1.76 6.46 -22.40
N LEU A 264 -2.42 6.93 -23.45
CA LEU A 264 -2.95 8.30 -23.51
C LEU A 264 -4.42 8.26 -23.08
N GLU A 265 -4.76 9.04 -22.06
CA GLU A 265 -6.13 9.12 -21.55
C GLU A 265 -6.52 10.58 -21.30
N THR A 266 -7.81 10.87 -21.41
CA THR A 266 -8.36 12.19 -21.13
C THR A 266 -9.11 12.15 -19.79
N ILE A 267 -8.72 13.01 -18.86
CA ILE A 267 -9.33 13.11 -17.53
C ILE A 267 -9.83 14.54 -17.37
N ASN A 268 -11.13 14.72 -17.19
CA ASN A 268 -11.77 16.03 -17.06
C ASN A 268 -11.39 17.02 -18.19
N GLY A 269 -11.33 16.52 -19.43
CA GLY A 269 -10.99 17.33 -20.62
C GLY A 269 -9.49 17.56 -20.85
N THR A 270 -8.62 17.19 -19.90
CA THR A 270 -7.17 17.33 -20.01
C THR A 270 -6.54 16.02 -20.48
N LYS A 271 -5.59 16.09 -21.42
CA LYS A 271 -4.86 14.93 -21.94
C LYS A 271 -3.68 14.59 -21.02
N PHE A 272 -3.57 13.33 -20.67
CA PHE A 272 -2.47 12.78 -19.89
C PHE A 272 -1.82 11.61 -20.61
N LEU A 273 -0.50 11.52 -20.46
CA LEU A 273 0.22 10.29 -20.65
C LEU A 273 0.28 9.58 -19.30
N LEU A 274 -0.27 8.37 -19.23
CA LEU A 274 -0.29 7.54 -18.03
C LEU A 274 0.68 6.38 -18.19
N SER A 275 1.62 6.24 -17.24
CA SER A 275 2.43 5.04 -17.06
C SER A 275 1.95 4.31 -15.81
N TYR A 276 1.73 3.01 -15.90
CA TYR A 276 1.12 2.25 -14.80
C TYR A 276 1.81 0.92 -14.56
N ALA A 277 1.79 0.47 -13.32
CA ALA A 277 2.34 -0.81 -12.90
C ALA A 277 1.49 -1.47 -11.81
N PRO A 278 1.30 -2.80 -11.87
CA PRO A 278 0.56 -3.55 -10.87
C PRO A 278 1.34 -3.70 -9.56
N VAL A 279 0.64 -3.71 -8.45
CA VAL A 279 1.14 -4.05 -7.11
C VAL A 279 0.37 -5.27 -6.64
N SER A 280 0.87 -6.45 -7.00
CA SER A 280 0.17 -7.72 -6.73
C SER A 280 0.72 -8.39 -5.48
N ILE A 281 -0.14 -8.59 -4.49
CA ILE A 281 0.17 -9.24 -3.21
C ILE A 281 -1.09 -9.85 -2.59
N LEU A 282 -0.97 -11.01 -1.95
CA LEU A 282 -2.04 -11.67 -1.18
C LEU A 282 -3.36 -11.76 -1.97
N SER A 283 -3.29 -12.15 -3.24
CA SER A 283 -4.43 -12.27 -4.18
C SER A 283 -5.16 -10.95 -4.49
N LYS A 284 -4.59 -9.81 -4.11
CA LYS A 284 -5.06 -8.46 -4.48
C LYS A 284 -4.08 -7.80 -5.44
N THR A 285 -4.59 -6.92 -6.28
CA THR A 285 -3.76 -6.06 -7.13
C THR A 285 -4.19 -4.61 -6.95
N TRP A 286 -3.29 -3.81 -6.39
CA TRP A 286 -3.32 -2.35 -6.39
C TRP A 286 -2.57 -1.83 -7.60
N VAL A 287 -2.65 -0.53 -7.91
CA VAL A 287 -2.00 0.03 -9.10
C VAL A 287 -1.26 1.33 -8.76
N VAL A 288 -0.05 1.43 -9.26
CA VAL A 288 0.70 2.70 -9.33
C VAL A 288 0.43 3.34 -10.68
N ILE A 289 0.07 4.62 -10.69
CA ILE A 289 -0.16 5.42 -11.88
C ILE A 289 0.72 6.66 -11.83
N VAL A 290 1.58 6.84 -12.83
CA VAL A 290 2.37 8.05 -13.06
C VAL A 290 1.69 8.83 -14.18
N MET A 291 1.20 10.03 -13.87
CA MET A 291 0.41 10.89 -14.77
C MET A 291 1.28 12.05 -15.23
N THR A 292 1.40 12.24 -16.52
CA THR A 292 2.04 13.42 -17.12
C THR A 292 1.00 14.24 -17.85
N ASN A 293 0.80 15.47 -17.41
CA ASN A 293 -0.05 16.43 -18.11
C ASN A 293 0.62 16.88 -19.42
N LEU A 294 -0.11 16.80 -20.52
CA LEU A 294 0.38 17.16 -21.86
C LEU A 294 -0.11 18.55 -22.33
N GLY A 295 -0.86 19.27 -21.48
CA GLY A 295 -1.43 20.57 -21.82
C GLY A 295 -2.88 20.51 -22.24
#